data_95ce77189b179d1243976505bc33b7dd
#
_entry.id   95ce77189b179d1243976505bc33b7dd
#
_cell.length_a   1.000
_cell.length_b   1.000
_cell.length_c   1.000
_cell.angle_alpha   90.00
_cell.angle_beta   90.00
_cell.angle_gamma   90.00
#
_symmetry.space_group_name_H-M   'P 1'
#
loop_
_entity.id
_entity.type
_entity.pdbx_description
1 polymer ?
#
loop_
_entity_poly.entity_id
_entity_poly.type
_entity_poly.pdbx_seq_one_letter_code
_entity_poly.pdbx_strand_id
1 'polypeptide(L)'
;MRKMWKRALAGVLTASMALSLAACGGSSSNGGSSADGSTTLEVWSSNLSDSQRENVKKLVAQYEEQTGVKVNYTEFSYDMLHDKILSAAAGGNTPDVAWGLPEWTGEFHSMGILEDLSDRYANWDDASVLSDAVMKGMSIGDEIIGVPYEMTVRAYLCHENIMKKGGASVPATWDDVL
;
A
#
# COMPACT_ATOMS: atom_id res chain seq x y z
N MET A 1 -45.11 40.69 35.21
CA MET A 1 -45.04 39.27 34.85
C MET A 1 -44.36 38.96 33.46
N ARG A 2 -44.49 39.81 32.44
CA ARG A 2 -43.89 39.56 31.09
C ARG A 2 -42.35 39.65 31.02
N LYS A 3 -41.69 40.37 31.91
CA LYS A 3 -40.20 40.53 31.89
C LYS A 3 -39.44 39.35 32.53
N MET A 4 -40.06 38.61 33.43
CA MET A 4 -39.42 37.45 34.07
C MET A 4 -39.44 36.22 33.20
N TRP A 5 -40.45 36.05 32.36
CA TRP A 5 -40.52 34.93 31.42
C TRP A 5 -39.50 35.01 30.28
N LYS A 6 -39.15 36.21 29.83
CA LYS A 6 -38.10 36.40 28.81
C LYS A 6 -36.69 36.09 29.33
N ARG A 7 -36.47 36.25 30.66
CA ARG A 7 -35.17 35.88 31.28
C ARG A 7 -35.03 34.38 31.55
N ALA A 8 -36.12 33.68 31.80
CA ALA A 8 -36.13 32.23 31.97
C ALA A 8 -35.91 31.48 30.64
N LEU A 9 -36.49 32.00 29.55
CA LEU A 9 -36.28 31.42 28.21
C LEU A 9 -34.85 31.62 27.67
N ALA A 10 -34.17 32.74 28.02
CA ALA A 10 -32.78 32.99 27.63
C ALA A 10 -31.80 32.08 28.39
N GLY A 11 -32.10 31.68 29.62
CA GLY A 11 -31.25 30.77 30.40
C GLY A 11 -31.31 29.32 29.95
N VAL A 12 -32.43 28.87 29.41
CA VAL A 12 -32.59 27.50 28.91
C VAL A 12 -31.90 27.30 27.56
N LEU A 13 -31.88 28.32 26.67
CA LEU A 13 -31.18 28.24 25.41
C LEU A 13 -29.65 28.24 25.56
N THR A 14 -29.11 28.90 26.56
CA THR A 14 -27.64 28.91 26.80
C THR A 14 -27.15 27.63 27.46
N ALA A 15 -27.98 26.96 28.26
CA ALA A 15 -27.62 25.66 28.86
C ALA A 15 -27.62 24.51 27.86
N SER A 16 -28.45 24.55 26.82
CA SER A 16 -28.48 23.52 25.77
C SER A 16 -27.31 23.61 24.79
N MET A 17 -26.69 24.78 24.57
CA MET A 17 -25.50 24.95 23.77
C MET A 17 -24.21 24.52 24.50
N ALA A 18 -24.17 24.55 25.83
CA ALA A 18 -22.99 24.10 26.57
C ALA A 18 -22.85 22.59 26.65
N LEU A 19 -23.91 21.80 26.46
CA LEU A 19 -23.84 20.34 26.44
C LEU A 19 -23.47 19.78 25.08
N SER A 20 -23.60 20.55 23.99
CA SER A 20 -23.23 20.06 22.64
C SER A 20 -21.73 20.20 22.35
N LEU A 21 -20.96 21.00 23.12
CA LEU A 21 -19.49 21.06 22.94
C LEU A 21 -18.74 19.98 23.70
N ALA A 22 -19.36 19.26 24.62
CA ALA A 22 -18.73 18.16 25.35
C ALA A 22 -18.74 16.83 24.56
N ALA A 23 -19.49 16.75 23.45
CA ALA A 23 -19.57 15.53 22.61
C ALA A 23 -18.56 15.50 21.47
N CYS A 24 -17.78 16.58 21.22
CA CYS A 24 -16.78 16.66 20.15
C CYS A 24 -15.32 16.66 20.65
N GLY A 25 -15.09 16.33 21.90
CA GLY A 25 -13.75 16.31 22.50
C GLY A 25 -13.28 14.90 22.84
N GLY A 26 -13.21 14.00 21.86
CA GLY A 26 -12.78 12.62 22.07
C GLY A 26 -12.52 11.89 20.77
N SER A 27 -11.85 12.49 19.80
CA SER A 27 -11.21 11.73 18.73
C SER A 27 -9.86 11.25 19.23
N SER A 28 -9.88 10.25 20.09
CA SER A 28 -8.80 9.29 20.15
C SER A 28 -8.80 8.60 18.79
N SER A 29 -7.70 8.72 18.06
CA SER A 29 -7.33 7.86 16.96
C SER A 29 -7.40 6.41 17.44
N ASN A 30 -8.56 5.78 17.26
CA ASN A 30 -8.70 4.36 17.50
C ASN A 30 -8.22 3.66 16.25
N GLY A 31 -6.91 3.42 16.17
CA GLY A 31 -6.42 2.26 15.45
C GLY A 31 -7.17 1.08 16.02
N GLY A 32 -7.91 0.37 15.16
CA GLY A 32 -8.79 -0.72 15.55
C GLY A 32 -8.03 -1.81 16.29
N SER A 33 -7.93 -1.67 17.60
CA SER A 33 -7.61 -2.79 18.48
C SER A 33 -8.87 -3.61 18.57
N SER A 34 -8.89 -4.73 17.86
CA SER A 34 -9.85 -5.80 18.06
C SER A 34 -9.85 -6.17 19.55
N ALA A 35 -11.01 -6.23 20.16
CA ALA A 35 -11.19 -6.54 21.58
C ALA A 35 -10.71 -7.95 21.97
N ASP A 36 -10.11 -8.69 21.05
CA ASP A 36 -9.61 -10.07 21.20
C ASP A 36 -8.07 -10.16 21.25
N GLY A 37 -7.36 -9.05 21.32
CA GLY A 37 -5.89 -9.08 21.43
C GLY A 37 -5.15 -9.64 20.20
N SER A 38 -5.85 -10.02 19.13
CA SER A 38 -5.23 -10.48 17.88
C SER A 38 -4.88 -9.28 17.00
N THR A 39 -3.61 -9.20 16.61
CA THR A 39 -3.16 -8.25 15.59
C THR A 39 -3.71 -8.68 14.23
N THR A 40 -4.28 -7.75 13.46
CA THR A 40 -4.69 -8.00 12.08
C THR A 40 -3.88 -7.09 11.16
N LEU A 41 -3.30 -7.64 10.12
CA LEU A 41 -2.60 -6.91 9.06
C LEU A 41 -3.54 -6.67 7.88
N GLU A 42 -3.64 -5.43 7.44
CA GLU A 42 -4.30 -5.04 6.21
C GLU A 42 -3.32 -5.12 5.04
N VAL A 43 -3.55 -6.05 4.13
CA VAL A 43 -2.67 -6.31 2.98
C VAL A 43 -3.41 -6.05 1.68
N TRP A 44 -2.93 -5.11 0.89
CA TRP A 44 -3.54 -4.74 -0.39
C TRP A 44 -2.69 -5.18 -1.58
N SER A 45 -3.33 -5.79 -2.57
CA SER A 45 -2.65 -6.29 -3.76
C SER A 45 -3.43 -5.97 -5.04
N SER A 46 -2.78 -6.22 -6.16
CA SER A 46 -3.34 -6.02 -7.49
C SER A 46 -3.61 -7.35 -8.19
N ASN A 47 -4.58 -7.33 -9.08
CA ASN A 47 -5.00 -8.37 -10.03
C ASN A 47 -4.19 -9.67 -10.04
N LEU A 48 -4.64 -10.66 -9.30
CA LEU A 48 -4.08 -12.00 -9.33
C LEU A 48 -4.81 -12.89 -10.34
N SER A 49 -4.08 -13.77 -11.00
CA SER A 49 -4.68 -14.93 -11.68
C SER A 49 -5.29 -15.88 -10.65
N ASP A 50 -6.17 -16.78 -11.08
CA ASP A 50 -6.79 -17.74 -10.16
C ASP A 50 -5.76 -18.61 -9.45
N SER A 51 -4.69 -19.04 -10.15
CA SER A 51 -3.61 -19.82 -9.55
C SER A 51 -2.79 -19.02 -8.53
N GLN A 52 -2.52 -17.76 -8.79
CA GLN A 52 -1.85 -16.89 -7.84
C GLN A 52 -2.72 -16.65 -6.60
N ARG A 53 -4.02 -16.41 -6.79
CA ARG A 53 -4.97 -16.23 -5.68
C ARG A 53 -5.03 -17.45 -4.76
N GLU A 54 -5.04 -18.66 -5.33
CA GLU A 54 -4.99 -19.88 -4.52
C GLU A 54 -3.66 -20.04 -3.77
N ASN A 55 -2.54 -19.64 -4.36
CA ASN A 55 -1.24 -19.65 -3.67
C ASN A 55 -1.20 -18.62 -2.54
N VAL A 56 -1.69 -17.40 -2.78
CA VAL A 56 -1.77 -16.36 -1.73
C VAL A 56 -2.62 -16.83 -0.56
N LYS A 57 -3.78 -17.45 -0.79
CA LYS A 57 -4.60 -18.00 0.29
C LYS A 57 -3.84 -19.02 1.16
N LYS A 58 -3.03 -19.89 0.51
CA LYS A 58 -2.20 -20.86 1.25
C LYS A 58 -1.12 -20.16 2.06
N LEU A 59 -0.43 -19.16 1.49
CA LEU A 59 0.61 -18.40 2.16
C LEU A 59 0.05 -17.62 3.35
N VAL A 60 -1.10 -16.98 3.18
CA VAL A 60 -1.81 -16.28 4.27
C VAL A 60 -2.15 -17.25 5.39
N ALA A 61 -2.73 -18.40 5.07
CA ALA A 61 -3.08 -19.40 6.08
C ALA A 61 -1.84 -19.92 6.84
N GLN A 62 -0.72 -20.16 6.15
CA GLN A 62 0.54 -20.56 6.78
C GLN A 62 1.10 -19.46 7.69
N TYR A 63 1.05 -18.21 7.25
CA TYR A 63 1.50 -17.07 8.05
C TYR A 63 0.67 -16.92 9.33
N GLU A 64 -0.67 -16.96 9.20
CA GLU A 64 -1.58 -16.91 10.34
C GLU A 64 -1.34 -18.05 11.34
N GLU A 65 -1.09 -19.27 10.84
CA GLU A 65 -0.80 -20.45 11.68
C GLU A 65 0.53 -20.29 12.44
N GLN A 66 1.56 -19.77 11.75
CA GLN A 66 2.90 -19.63 12.34
C GLN A 66 3.01 -18.47 13.32
N THR A 67 2.31 -17.38 13.08
CA THR A 67 2.49 -16.12 13.82
C THR A 67 1.35 -15.81 14.77
N GLY A 68 0.16 -16.38 14.57
CA GLY A 68 -1.07 -15.98 15.26
C GLY A 68 -1.64 -14.64 14.81
N VAL A 69 -0.98 -13.96 13.87
CA VAL A 69 -1.42 -12.66 13.31
C VAL A 69 -2.43 -12.92 12.20
N LYS A 70 -3.57 -12.22 12.25
CA LYS A 70 -4.58 -12.31 11.19
C LYS A 70 -4.21 -11.44 10.00
N VAL A 71 -4.61 -11.87 8.80
CA VAL A 71 -4.36 -11.13 7.55
C VAL A 71 -5.67 -10.86 6.83
N ASN A 72 -6.01 -9.60 6.70
CA ASN A 72 -7.10 -9.15 5.84
C ASN A 72 -6.54 -8.79 4.46
N TYR A 73 -6.60 -9.74 3.53
CA TYR A 73 -6.05 -9.59 2.19
C TYR A 73 -7.10 -9.06 1.23
N THR A 74 -6.88 -7.87 0.70
CA THR A 74 -7.80 -7.21 -0.25
C THR A 74 -7.14 -7.06 -1.62
N GLU A 75 -7.87 -7.44 -2.67
CA GLU A 75 -7.44 -7.34 -4.06
C GLU A 75 -8.19 -6.21 -4.77
N PHE A 76 -7.44 -5.35 -5.44
CA PHE A 76 -7.97 -4.26 -6.27
C PHE A 76 -7.61 -4.49 -7.74
N SER A 77 -8.29 -3.84 -8.67
CA SER A 77 -7.78 -3.77 -10.03
C SER A 77 -6.51 -2.93 -10.08
N TYR A 78 -5.63 -3.24 -11.02
CA TYR A 78 -4.36 -2.54 -11.23
C TYR A 78 -4.54 -1.01 -11.29
N ASP A 79 -5.50 -0.55 -12.10
CA ASP A 79 -5.75 0.88 -12.29
C ASP A 79 -6.31 1.58 -11.05
N MET A 80 -6.92 0.83 -10.13
CA MET A 80 -7.54 1.39 -8.92
C MET A 80 -6.61 1.39 -7.71
N LEU A 81 -5.61 0.51 -7.66
CA LEU A 81 -4.81 0.30 -6.45
C LEU A 81 -4.02 1.55 -6.06
N HIS A 82 -3.39 2.22 -7.02
CA HIS A 82 -2.65 3.46 -6.79
C HIS A 82 -3.56 4.53 -6.16
N ASP A 83 -4.69 4.83 -6.78
CA ASP A 83 -5.63 5.84 -6.29
C ASP A 83 -6.22 5.48 -4.93
N LYS A 84 -6.42 4.18 -4.68
CA LYS A 84 -6.87 3.67 -3.37
C LYS A 84 -5.85 3.93 -2.27
N ILE A 85 -4.55 3.68 -2.55
CA ILE A 85 -3.48 3.96 -1.60
C ILE A 85 -3.40 5.47 -1.32
N LEU A 86 -3.43 6.32 -2.35
CA LEU A 86 -3.40 7.77 -2.18
C LEU A 86 -4.59 8.28 -1.35
N SER A 87 -5.79 7.78 -1.66
CA SER A 87 -7.00 8.15 -0.92
C SER A 87 -6.94 7.70 0.55
N ALA A 88 -6.42 6.50 0.80
CA ALA A 88 -6.25 5.96 2.14
C ALA A 88 -5.20 6.77 2.94
N ALA A 89 -4.10 7.15 2.28
CA ALA A 89 -3.07 7.99 2.87
C ALA A 89 -3.62 9.35 3.31
N ALA A 90 -4.42 10.00 2.45
CA ALA A 90 -5.07 11.26 2.79
C ALA A 90 -6.06 11.13 3.97
N GLY A 91 -6.65 9.94 4.15
CA GLY A 91 -7.57 9.63 5.26
C GLY A 91 -6.90 9.07 6.52
N GLY A 92 -5.57 8.83 6.51
CA GLY A 92 -4.84 8.22 7.62
C GLY A 92 -5.18 6.74 7.85
N ASN A 93 -5.62 6.02 6.81
CA ASN A 93 -6.05 4.62 6.87
C ASN A 93 -5.32 3.77 5.80
N THR A 94 -4.01 3.94 5.67
CA THR A 94 -3.19 3.13 4.78
C THR A 94 -3.19 1.65 5.20
N PRO A 95 -3.04 0.71 4.25
CA PRO A 95 -2.77 -0.68 4.61
C PRO A 95 -1.41 -0.81 5.29
N ASP A 96 -1.19 -1.90 6.02
CA ASP A 96 0.09 -2.22 6.63
C ASP A 96 1.10 -2.68 5.58
N VAL A 97 0.62 -3.38 4.55
CA VAL A 97 1.42 -3.84 3.40
C VAL A 97 0.65 -3.63 2.12
N ALA A 98 1.30 -3.07 1.12
CA ALA A 98 0.72 -2.93 -0.21
C ALA A 98 1.66 -3.43 -1.30
N TRP A 99 1.10 -4.11 -2.30
CA TRP A 99 1.78 -4.29 -3.57
C TRP A 99 1.83 -2.93 -4.30
N GLY A 100 2.94 -2.66 -4.94
CA GLY A 100 3.12 -1.41 -5.69
C GLY A 100 4.12 -1.57 -6.83
N LEU A 101 4.17 -0.55 -7.66
CA LEU A 101 5.16 -0.45 -8.74
C LEU A 101 6.33 0.42 -8.33
N PRO A 102 7.54 0.16 -8.84
CA PRO A 102 8.70 1.02 -8.62
C PRO A 102 8.43 2.48 -9.00
N GLU A 103 7.59 2.72 -10.00
CA GLU A 103 7.23 4.07 -10.47
C GLU A 103 6.43 4.88 -9.44
N TRP A 104 5.74 4.22 -8.49
CA TRP A 104 4.95 4.87 -7.44
C TRP A 104 5.76 5.21 -6.21
N THR A 105 6.90 4.54 -6.02
CA THR A 105 7.66 4.62 -4.77
C THR A 105 8.16 6.03 -4.46
N GLY A 106 8.58 6.79 -5.47
CA GLY A 106 9.01 8.18 -5.29
C GLY A 106 7.90 9.08 -4.76
N GLU A 107 6.67 8.92 -5.25
CA GLU A 107 5.50 9.66 -4.79
C GLU A 107 5.16 9.26 -3.35
N PHE A 108 5.02 7.96 -3.08
CA PHE A 108 4.67 7.46 -1.74
C PHE A 108 5.73 7.81 -0.69
N HIS A 109 7.01 7.76 -1.05
CA HIS A 109 8.10 8.21 -0.18
C HIS A 109 7.99 9.71 0.14
N SER A 110 7.73 10.55 -0.87
CA SER A 110 7.55 11.99 -0.67
C SER A 110 6.36 12.35 0.22
N MET A 111 5.36 11.48 0.27
CA MET A 111 4.19 11.60 1.15
C MET A 111 4.46 11.09 2.58
N GLY A 112 5.59 10.44 2.82
CA GLY A 112 5.95 9.87 4.11
C GLY A 112 5.10 8.67 4.53
N ILE A 113 4.58 7.91 3.56
CA ILE A 113 3.73 6.73 3.81
C ILE A 113 4.48 5.39 3.65
N LEU A 114 5.75 5.44 3.29
CA LEU A 114 6.62 4.27 3.24
C LEU A 114 7.52 4.24 4.46
N GLU A 115 7.71 3.04 5.02
CA GLU A 115 8.66 2.80 6.12
C GLU A 115 10.05 2.49 5.55
N ASP A 116 11.10 2.99 6.19
CA ASP A 116 12.46 2.57 5.93
C ASP A 116 12.70 1.15 6.45
N LEU A 117 12.97 0.24 5.55
CA LEU A 117 13.20 -1.18 5.83
C LEU A 117 14.69 -1.54 5.94
N SER A 118 15.60 -0.58 5.91
CA SER A 118 17.06 -0.82 5.82
C SER A 118 17.56 -1.71 6.95
N ASP A 119 17.20 -1.42 8.20
CA ASP A 119 17.59 -2.21 9.36
C ASP A 119 17.00 -3.63 9.32
N ARG A 120 15.75 -3.77 8.89
CA ARG A 120 15.09 -5.08 8.78
C ARG A 120 15.72 -5.91 7.67
N TYR A 121 16.01 -5.28 6.53
CA TYR A 121 16.67 -5.93 5.40
C TYR A 121 18.10 -6.39 5.76
N ALA A 122 18.87 -5.58 6.46
CA ALA A 122 20.21 -5.92 6.91
C ALA A 122 20.25 -7.13 7.87
N ASN A 123 19.17 -7.37 8.60
CA ASN A 123 19.04 -8.49 9.54
C ASN A 123 18.20 -9.66 8.99
N TRP A 124 17.86 -9.65 7.71
CA TRP A 124 17.12 -10.72 7.08
C TRP A 124 18.06 -11.78 6.51
N ASP A 125 17.95 -13.02 6.98
CA ASP A 125 18.85 -14.12 6.62
C ASP A 125 18.89 -14.41 5.12
N ASP A 126 17.75 -14.25 4.43
CA ASP A 126 17.61 -14.50 3.00
C ASP A 126 17.86 -13.26 2.12
N ALA A 127 18.32 -12.15 2.68
CA ALA A 127 18.58 -10.92 1.91
C ALA A 127 19.52 -11.14 0.72
N SER A 128 20.46 -12.07 0.85
CA SER A 128 21.45 -12.41 -0.20
C SER A 128 20.86 -13.07 -1.45
N VAL A 129 19.62 -13.54 -1.43
CA VAL A 129 18.94 -14.10 -2.63
C VAL A 129 18.50 -12.99 -3.59
N LEU A 130 18.43 -11.75 -3.12
CA LEU A 130 18.09 -10.59 -3.93
C LEU A 130 19.36 -9.92 -4.45
N SER A 131 19.41 -9.67 -5.76
CA SER A 131 20.58 -9.00 -6.35
C SER A 131 20.61 -7.51 -6.02
N ASP A 132 21.81 -6.95 -5.89
CA ASP A 132 22.02 -5.51 -5.65
C ASP A 132 21.33 -4.64 -6.72
N ALA A 133 21.32 -5.10 -7.98
CA ALA A 133 20.68 -4.38 -9.06
C ALA A 133 19.17 -4.22 -8.88
N VAL A 134 18.52 -5.25 -8.34
CA VAL A 134 17.08 -5.23 -8.04
C VAL A 134 16.80 -4.37 -6.80
N MET A 135 17.60 -4.53 -5.75
CA MET A 135 17.46 -3.75 -4.52
C MET A 135 17.72 -2.26 -4.73
N LYS A 136 18.60 -1.90 -5.66
CA LYS A 136 18.79 -0.50 -6.05
C LYS A 136 17.52 0.15 -6.60
N GLY A 137 16.63 -0.62 -7.25
CA GLY A 137 15.31 -0.15 -7.69
C GLY A 137 14.31 0.02 -6.55
N MET A 138 14.59 -0.57 -5.38
CA MET A 138 13.77 -0.51 -4.17
C MET A 138 14.33 0.47 -3.13
N SER A 139 15.27 1.33 -3.52
CA SER A 139 15.94 2.27 -2.61
C SER A 139 15.78 3.70 -3.06
N ILE A 140 15.65 4.61 -2.11
CA ILE A 140 15.69 6.06 -2.31
C ILE A 140 16.76 6.64 -1.38
N GLY A 141 17.85 7.17 -1.95
CA GLY A 141 19.02 7.51 -1.15
C GLY A 141 19.60 6.28 -0.47
N ASP A 142 19.71 6.32 0.84
CA ASP A 142 20.20 5.20 1.66
C ASP A 142 19.06 4.35 2.25
N GLU A 143 17.79 4.72 2.03
CA GLU A 143 16.64 4.03 2.58
C GLU A 143 16.15 2.92 1.64
N ILE A 144 15.88 1.75 2.18
CA ILE A 144 15.18 0.65 1.48
C ILE A 144 13.69 0.79 1.77
N ILE A 145 12.92 1.10 0.72
CA ILE A 145 11.50 1.45 0.82
C ILE A 145 10.55 0.33 0.39
N GLY A 146 11.09 -0.81 0.01
CA GLY A 146 10.31 -1.95 -0.40
C GLY A 146 11.15 -3.19 -0.63
N VAL A 147 10.48 -4.32 -0.79
CA VAL A 147 11.10 -5.61 -1.14
C VAL A 147 10.49 -6.09 -2.45
N PRO A 148 11.31 -6.52 -3.44
CA PRO A 148 10.81 -6.97 -4.72
C PRO A 148 9.99 -8.26 -4.55
N TYR A 149 8.76 -8.22 -5.01
CA TYR A 149 7.83 -9.35 -5.00
C TYR A 149 7.98 -10.20 -6.27
N GLU A 150 8.17 -9.54 -7.41
CA GLU A 150 8.34 -10.17 -8.71
C GLU A 150 9.28 -9.35 -9.58
N MET A 151 9.85 -9.99 -10.57
CA MET A 151 10.72 -9.36 -11.55
C MET A 151 10.20 -9.64 -12.95
N THR A 152 9.95 -8.58 -13.73
CA THR A 152 9.52 -8.68 -15.11
C THR A 152 10.64 -8.24 -16.05
N VAL A 153 11.00 -9.06 -17.00
CA VAL A 153 11.95 -8.71 -18.07
C VAL A 153 11.15 -8.37 -19.32
N ARG A 154 11.38 -7.15 -19.84
CA ARG A 154 10.88 -6.76 -21.16
C ARG A 154 11.99 -6.90 -22.17
N ALA A 155 11.74 -7.65 -23.24
CA ALA A 155 12.71 -7.91 -24.28
C ALA A 155 12.09 -7.74 -25.67
N TYR A 156 12.91 -7.33 -26.62
CA TYR A 156 12.53 -7.32 -28.01
C TYR A 156 12.78 -8.72 -28.60
N LEU A 157 11.72 -9.39 -29.03
CA LEU A 157 11.79 -10.72 -29.58
C LEU A 157 11.76 -10.67 -31.11
N CYS A 158 12.82 -11.18 -31.74
CA CYS A 158 12.95 -11.20 -33.18
C CYS A 158 12.85 -12.63 -33.74
N HIS A 159 12.04 -12.81 -34.77
CA HIS A 159 12.04 -14.07 -35.54
C HIS A 159 12.99 -13.93 -36.73
N GLU A 160 14.26 -14.34 -36.54
CA GLU A 160 15.33 -14.17 -37.51
C GLU A 160 14.97 -14.62 -38.94
N ASN A 161 14.36 -15.80 -39.09
CA ASN A 161 14.00 -16.31 -40.40
C ASN A 161 12.96 -15.46 -41.13
N ILE A 162 12.04 -14.84 -40.42
CA ILE A 162 11.05 -13.92 -41.00
C ILE A 162 11.72 -12.62 -41.39
N MET A 163 12.59 -12.08 -40.55
CA MET A 163 13.33 -10.86 -40.81
C MET A 163 14.23 -11.03 -42.05
N LYS A 164 15.01 -12.10 -42.10
CA LYS A 164 15.85 -12.44 -43.27
C LYS A 164 15.06 -12.54 -44.58
N LYS A 165 13.88 -13.18 -44.56
CA LYS A 165 12.99 -13.28 -45.73
C LYS A 165 12.46 -11.89 -46.16
N GLY A 166 12.27 -10.97 -45.21
CA GLY A 166 11.87 -9.58 -45.44
C GLY A 166 13.03 -8.65 -45.77
N GLY A 167 14.28 -9.16 -45.86
CA GLY A 167 15.47 -8.33 -46.12
C GLY A 167 15.93 -7.51 -44.94
N ALA A 168 15.40 -7.78 -43.71
CA ALA A 168 15.77 -7.09 -42.49
C ALA A 168 16.78 -7.92 -41.66
N SER A 169 17.54 -7.25 -40.82
CA SER A 169 18.43 -7.82 -39.80
C SER A 169 17.90 -7.62 -38.41
N VAL A 170 18.41 -8.41 -37.45
CA VAL A 170 18.09 -8.16 -36.04
C VAL A 170 18.65 -6.79 -35.64
N PRO A 171 17.82 -5.87 -35.08
CA PRO A 171 18.27 -4.54 -34.70
C PRO A 171 19.30 -4.62 -33.56
N ALA A 172 20.37 -3.85 -33.68
CA ALA A 172 21.39 -3.71 -32.66
C ALA A 172 21.23 -2.40 -31.86
N THR A 173 20.56 -1.43 -32.43
CA THR A 173 20.30 -0.11 -31.85
C THR A 173 18.82 0.26 -31.98
N TRP A 174 18.39 1.29 -31.28
CA TRP A 174 17.03 1.82 -31.43
C TRP A 174 16.78 2.42 -32.82
N ASP A 175 17.81 2.97 -33.46
CA ASP A 175 17.70 3.50 -34.82
C ASP A 175 17.48 2.38 -35.85
N ASP A 176 17.92 1.15 -35.56
CA ASP A 176 17.67 0.00 -36.44
C ASP A 176 16.22 -0.49 -36.34
N VAL A 177 15.47 -0.07 -35.32
CA VAL A 177 14.07 -0.49 -35.08
C VAL A 177 13.09 0.44 -35.82
N LEU A 178 13.49 1.70 -36.08
CA LEU A 178 12.69 2.74 -36.71
C LEU A 178 12.79 2.67 -38.25
#